data_ae22e869e35a569235a69068ab2f98a4
#
_entry.id   ae22e869e35a569235a69068ab2f98a4
#
_cell.length_a   1.000
_cell.length_b   1.000
_cell.length_c   1.000
_cell.angle_alpha   90.00
_cell.angle_beta   90.00
_cell.angle_gamma   90.00
#
_symmetry.space_group_name_H-M   'P 1'
#
loop_
_entity.id
_entity.type
_entity.pdbx_description
1 polymer ?
#
loop_
_entity_poly.entity_id
_entity_poly.type
_entity_poly.pdbx_seq_one_letter_code
_entity_poly.pdbx_strand_id
1 'polypeptide(L)'
;MSDRKLRDSENKSQRIRHSIRRADILLIVGCLLTALFLGIFFTIGRRTGNMLSISYDGMELCKIDLDERNGINPAGQTQYYLILYTEKEAHVTHHTDRPELPDGRSYNLISIMNGTAVMEAADCRDQICVHHRPIMSERESIICLPHKLVVEMLGGGNETQTEPGQNKDGKSDKNIDEPLDGVVR
;
A
#
# COMPACT_ATOMS: atom_id res chain seq x y z
N MET A 1 71.03 15.48 25.58
CA MET A 1 70.38 15.65 24.23
C MET A 1 69.35 14.57 23.94
N SER A 2 69.31 13.50 24.73
CA SER A 2 68.40 12.37 24.61
C SER A 2 66.98 12.59 25.14
N ASP A 3 66.84 13.27 26.30
CA ASP A 3 65.56 13.42 27.02
C ASP A 3 64.53 14.35 26.34
N ARG A 4 64.98 15.22 25.45
CA ARG A 4 64.11 16.13 24.72
C ARG A 4 63.36 15.40 23.59
N LYS A 5 64.05 14.45 22.93
CA LYS A 5 63.48 13.61 21.85
C LYS A 5 62.40 12.62 22.37
N LEU A 6 62.61 12.11 23.59
CA LEU A 6 61.62 11.19 24.21
C LEU A 6 60.35 11.93 24.59
N ARG A 7 60.43 13.14 25.18
CA ARG A 7 59.26 13.96 25.51
C ARG A 7 58.46 14.43 24.30
N ASP A 8 59.16 14.76 23.21
CA ASP A 8 58.48 15.16 21.95
C ASP A 8 57.74 13.99 21.31
N SER A 9 58.28 12.76 21.40
CA SER A 9 57.59 11.55 20.87
C SER A 9 56.36 11.16 21.71
N GLU A 10 56.41 11.30 23.04
CA GLU A 10 55.28 11.04 23.93
C GLU A 10 54.14 12.07 23.70
N ASN A 11 54.51 13.34 23.57
CA ASN A 11 53.53 14.43 23.36
C ASN A 11 52.87 14.31 21.97
N LYS A 12 53.60 13.85 20.98
CA LYS A 12 53.08 13.57 19.64
C LYS A 12 52.13 12.36 19.65
N SER A 13 52.44 11.29 20.37
CA SER A 13 51.57 10.12 20.47
C SER A 13 50.27 10.41 21.26
N GLN A 14 50.35 11.24 22.29
CA GLN A 14 49.15 11.70 23.03
C GLN A 14 48.25 12.59 22.20
N ARG A 15 48.80 13.50 21.38
CA ARG A 15 48.01 14.33 20.47
C ARG A 15 47.31 13.49 19.40
N ILE A 16 47.96 12.47 18.87
CA ILE A 16 47.36 11.55 17.88
C ILE A 16 46.21 10.74 18.50
N ARG A 17 46.38 10.22 19.70
CA ARG A 17 45.31 9.45 20.40
C ARG A 17 44.09 10.33 20.71
N HIS A 18 44.29 11.59 21.03
CA HIS A 18 43.19 12.51 21.33
C HIS A 18 42.45 12.97 20.08
N SER A 19 43.18 13.09 18.95
CA SER A 19 42.60 13.38 17.62
C SER A 19 41.78 12.21 17.09
N ILE A 20 42.26 10.97 17.22
CA ILE A 20 41.56 9.76 16.81
C ILE A 20 40.24 9.59 17.58
N ARG A 21 40.28 9.79 18.91
CA ARG A 21 39.05 9.70 19.73
C ARG A 21 38.00 10.75 19.35
N ARG A 22 38.39 11.95 18.97
CA ARG A 22 37.43 12.98 18.52
C ARG A 22 36.86 12.64 17.15
N ALA A 23 37.65 12.13 16.25
CA ALA A 23 37.20 11.68 14.94
C ALA A 23 36.23 10.48 15.06
N ASP A 24 36.52 9.52 15.93
CA ASP A 24 35.66 8.36 16.19
C ASP A 24 34.30 8.79 16.78
N ILE A 25 34.33 9.73 17.72
CA ILE A 25 33.09 10.28 18.31
C ILE A 25 32.26 10.99 17.24
N LEU A 26 32.89 11.79 16.39
CA LEU A 26 32.19 12.48 15.29
C LEU A 26 31.57 11.48 14.28
N LEU A 27 32.29 10.40 13.98
CA LEU A 27 31.76 9.32 13.13
C LEU A 27 30.56 8.62 13.76
N ILE A 28 30.66 8.26 15.03
CA ILE A 28 29.55 7.60 15.76
C ILE A 28 28.33 8.52 15.81
N VAL A 29 28.53 9.80 16.17
CA VAL A 29 27.44 10.78 16.21
C VAL A 29 26.84 10.98 14.82
N GLY A 30 27.65 11.06 13.76
CA GLY A 30 27.21 11.15 12.38
C GLY A 30 26.36 9.93 11.97
N CYS A 31 26.80 8.72 12.28
CA CYS A 31 26.04 7.49 12.01
C CYS A 31 24.70 7.45 12.78
N LEU A 32 24.71 7.88 14.05
CA LEU A 32 23.47 7.92 14.84
C LEU A 32 22.48 8.95 14.31
N LEU A 33 22.95 10.14 13.91
CA LEU A 33 22.11 11.18 13.32
C LEU A 33 21.54 10.74 11.96
N THR A 34 22.33 10.08 11.12
CA THR A 34 21.83 9.55 9.84
C THR A 34 20.82 8.43 10.04
N ALA A 35 21.05 7.53 10.99
CA ALA A 35 20.10 6.48 11.33
C ALA A 35 18.78 7.06 11.88
N LEU A 36 18.88 8.07 12.75
CA LEU A 36 17.72 8.77 13.29
C LEU A 36 16.95 9.50 12.17
N PHE A 37 17.65 10.21 11.29
CA PHE A 37 17.06 10.91 10.17
C PHE A 37 16.32 9.94 9.22
N LEU A 38 16.95 8.82 8.86
CA LEU A 38 16.33 7.78 8.04
C LEU A 38 15.11 7.19 8.75
N GLY A 39 15.19 6.90 10.04
CA GLY A 39 14.07 6.40 10.84
C GLY A 39 12.88 7.36 10.82
N ILE A 40 13.12 8.64 11.05
CA ILE A 40 12.10 9.69 10.99
C ILE A 40 11.55 9.83 9.57
N PHE A 41 12.40 9.82 8.54
CA PHE A 41 11.99 9.92 7.14
C PHE A 41 11.07 8.78 6.73
N PHE A 42 11.39 7.54 7.12
CA PHE A 42 10.54 6.38 6.82
C PHE A 42 9.23 6.36 7.61
N THR A 43 9.19 6.92 8.82
CA THR A 43 7.95 6.98 9.61
C THR A 43 7.02 8.10 9.15
N ILE A 44 7.55 9.27 8.78
CA ILE A 44 6.75 10.41 8.29
C ILE A 44 6.26 10.14 6.85
N GLY A 45 7.01 9.36 6.06
CA GLY A 45 6.66 9.05 4.67
C GLY A 45 5.48 8.09 4.50
N ARG A 46 4.96 7.48 5.56
CA ARG A 46 3.77 6.64 5.49
C ARG A 46 2.52 7.51 5.45
N ARG A 47 1.95 7.64 4.26
CA ARG A 47 0.66 8.32 4.09
C ARG A 47 -0.45 7.34 4.46
N THR A 48 -1.43 7.80 5.21
CA THR A 48 -2.67 7.06 5.44
C THR A 48 -3.46 7.01 4.14
N GLY A 49 -3.95 5.82 3.79
CA GLY A 49 -4.91 5.68 2.70
C GLY A 49 -6.24 6.30 3.10
N ASN A 50 -6.92 6.91 2.16
CA ASN A 50 -8.27 7.47 2.37
C ASN A 50 -9.31 6.85 1.45
N MET A 51 -8.92 5.93 0.61
CA MET A 51 -9.82 5.12 -0.22
C MET A 51 -9.45 3.63 -0.11
N LEU A 52 -10.46 2.78 -0.05
CA LEU A 52 -10.30 1.34 -0.13
C LEU A 52 -10.89 0.85 -1.44
N SER A 53 -10.09 0.17 -2.25
CA SER A 53 -10.54 -0.52 -3.45
C SER A 53 -10.69 -2.01 -3.18
N ILE A 54 -11.81 -2.58 -3.59
CA ILE A 54 -12.08 -4.01 -3.53
C ILE A 54 -12.20 -4.51 -4.96
N SER A 55 -11.34 -5.44 -5.36
CA SER A 55 -11.33 -6.03 -6.69
C SER A 55 -11.38 -7.56 -6.65
N TYR A 56 -12.05 -8.15 -7.62
CA TYR A 56 -12.23 -9.58 -7.80
C TYR A 56 -11.81 -9.97 -9.21
N ASP A 57 -10.94 -10.97 -9.32
CA ASP A 57 -10.39 -11.47 -10.59
C ASP A 57 -9.86 -10.36 -11.52
N GLY A 58 -9.24 -9.33 -10.93
CA GLY A 58 -8.71 -8.17 -11.64
C GLY A 58 -9.74 -7.10 -12.00
N MET A 59 -11.04 -7.31 -11.72
CA MET A 59 -12.08 -6.32 -11.93
C MET A 59 -12.40 -5.59 -10.62
N GLU A 60 -12.48 -4.28 -10.68
CA GLU A 60 -12.87 -3.46 -9.53
C GLU A 60 -14.37 -3.64 -9.24
N LEU A 61 -14.70 -4.08 -8.03
CA LEU A 61 -16.08 -4.22 -7.54
C LEU A 61 -16.61 -2.92 -6.96
N CYS A 62 -15.85 -2.30 -6.08
CA CYS A 62 -16.23 -1.03 -5.47
C CYS A 62 -15.01 -0.28 -4.91
N LYS A 63 -15.18 1.03 -4.78
CA LYS A 63 -14.29 1.93 -4.03
C LYS A 63 -15.06 2.51 -2.86
N ILE A 64 -14.42 2.54 -1.71
CA ILE A 64 -14.98 3.02 -0.46
C ILE A 64 -14.15 4.21 -0.01
N ASP A 65 -14.78 5.36 0.15
CA ASP A 65 -14.14 6.54 0.73
C ASP A 65 -14.07 6.37 2.25
N LEU A 66 -12.86 6.45 2.80
CA LEU A 66 -12.58 6.30 4.22
C LEU A 66 -12.53 7.65 4.96
N ASP A 67 -12.73 8.77 4.24
CA ASP A 67 -12.74 10.10 4.86
C ASP A 67 -14.00 10.26 5.72
N GLU A 68 -13.78 10.36 7.04
CA GLU A 68 -14.82 10.57 8.05
C GLU A 68 -15.69 11.79 7.76
N ARG A 69 -15.17 12.78 7.02
CA ARG A 69 -15.90 14.00 6.66
C ARG A 69 -17.03 13.79 5.67
N ASN A 70 -16.98 12.71 4.90
CA ASN A 70 -18.02 12.40 3.90
C ASN A 70 -19.22 11.66 4.51
N GLY A 71 -19.23 11.40 5.81
CA GLY A 71 -20.38 10.81 6.53
C GLY A 71 -20.65 9.33 6.21
N ILE A 72 -19.86 8.72 5.33
CA ILE A 72 -20.01 7.30 4.94
C ILE A 72 -19.39 6.38 5.99
N ASN A 73 -18.34 6.86 6.67
CA ASN A 73 -17.66 6.17 7.76
C ASN A 73 -17.65 7.05 9.01
N PRO A 74 -18.74 7.09 9.80
CA PRO A 74 -18.75 7.86 11.03
C PRO A 74 -17.69 7.34 12.00
N ALA A 75 -16.95 8.26 12.62
CA ALA A 75 -15.90 7.94 13.57
C ALA A 75 -16.40 7.00 14.65
N GLY A 76 -15.69 5.89 14.86
CA GLY A 76 -15.98 4.93 15.91
C GLY A 76 -17.05 3.88 15.58
N GLN A 77 -17.64 3.90 14.38
CA GLN A 77 -18.56 2.86 13.93
C GLN A 77 -17.85 1.90 12.98
N THR A 78 -17.98 0.60 13.21
CA THR A 78 -17.47 -0.44 12.31
C THR A 78 -18.42 -0.61 11.13
N GLN A 79 -17.90 -0.62 9.92
CA GLN A 79 -18.63 -0.94 8.70
C GLN A 79 -18.21 -2.31 8.22
N TYR A 80 -19.15 -3.12 7.78
CA TYR A 80 -18.88 -4.47 7.29
C TYR A 80 -19.22 -4.58 5.81
N TYR A 81 -18.33 -5.19 5.06
CA TYR A 81 -18.52 -5.50 3.65
C TYR A 81 -18.41 -7.00 3.46
N LEU A 82 -19.54 -7.63 3.19
CA LEU A 82 -19.62 -9.05 2.92
C LEU A 82 -19.60 -9.29 1.42
N ILE A 83 -18.59 -10.03 0.97
CA ILE A 83 -18.41 -10.43 -0.43
C ILE A 83 -18.86 -11.88 -0.55
N LEU A 84 -19.85 -12.12 -1.39
CA LEU A 84 -20.39 -13.43 -1.69
C LEU A 84 -20.00 -13.82 -3.12
N TYR A 85 -19.52 -15.03 -3.28
CA TYR A 85 -19.10 -15.55 -4.57
C TYR A 85 -20.15 -16.49 -5.15
N THR A 86 -20.39 -16.32 -6.45
CA THR A 86 -21.11 -17.26 -7.29
C THR A 86 -20.14 -17.84 -8.31
N GLU A 87 -20.58 -18.77 -9.16
CA GLU A 87 -19.69 -19.39 -10.15
C GLU A 87 -19.03 -18.39 -11.13
N LYS A 88 -19.62 -17.22 -11.32
CA LYS A 88 -19.16 -16.23 -12.32
C LYS A 88 -18.94 -14.83 -11.79
N GLU A 89 -19.50 -14.48 -10.65
CA GLU A 89 -19.55 -13.12 -10.14
C GLU A 89 -19.31 -13.06 -8.63
N ALA A 90 -18.84 -11.92 -8.17
CA ALA A 90 -18.76 -11.58 -6.76
C ALA A 90 -19.73 -10.43 -6.47
N HIS A 91 -20.50 -10.56 -5.40
CA HIS A 91 -21.45 -9.54 -4.94
C HIS A 91 -21.00 -8.96 -3.62
N VAL A 92 -20.92 -7.64 -3.54
CA VAL A 92 -20.57 -6.92 -2.32
C VAL A 92 -21.84 -6.37 -1.68
N THR A 93 -22.03 -6.66 -0.38
CA THR A 93 -23.11 -6.10 0.43
C THR A 93 -22.50 -5.33 1.61
N HIS A 94 -23.06 -4.16 1.89
CA HIS A 94 -22.64 -3.30 3.00
C HIS A 94 -23.59 -3.44 4.18
N HIS A 95 -23.02 -3.54 5.39
CA HIS A 95 -23.74 -3.68 6.65
C HIS A 95 -23.14 -2.76 7.72
N THR A 96 -23.99 -2.18 8.57
CA THR A 96 -23.58 -1.40 9.74
C THR A 96 -23.35 -2.27 10.98
N ASP A 97 -24.02 -3.42 11.02
CA ASP A 97 -23.85 -4.44 12.04
C ASP A 97 -23.18 -5.67 11.43
N ARG A 98 -22.50 -6.45 12.27
CA ARG A 98 -21.84 -7.66 11.80
C ARG A 98 -22.86 -8.63 11.21
N PRO A 99 -22.79 -8.94 9.91
CA PRO A 99 -23.74 -9.84 9.27
C PRO A 99 -23.55 -11.29 9.73
N GLU A 100 -24.61 -12.09 9.64
CA GLU A 100 -24.49 -13.54 9.76
C GLU A 100 -23.72 -14.08 8.56
N LEU A 101 -22.80 -15.00 8.84
CA LEU A 101 -21.98 -15.61 7.80
C LEU A 101 -22.79 -16.70 7.07
N PRO A 102 -22.75 -16.76 5.75
CA PRO A 102 -23.52 -17.71 4.99
C PRO A 102 -22.97 -19.13 5.11
N ASP A 103 -23.83 -20.09 5.40
CA ASP A 103 -23.49 -21.51 5.34
C ASP A 103 -23.43 -22.01 3.90
N GLY A 104 -22.36 -22.75 3.56
CA GLY A 104 -22.22 -23.44 2.28
C GLY A 104 -22.01 -22.54 1.05
N ARG A 105 -21.66 -21.27 1.25
CA ARG A 105 -21.28 -20.33 0.21
C ARG A 105 -19.91 -19.78 0.46
N SER A 106 -19.15 -19.56 -0.60
CA SER A 106 -17.84 -18.89 -0.50
C SER A 106 -18.02 -17.41 -0.20
N TYR A 107 -17.26 -16.92 0.79
CA TYR A 107 -17.38 -15.53 1.24
C TYR A 107 -16.05 -14.96 1.75
N ASN A 108 -15.98 -13.64 1.77
CA ASN A 108 -15.03 -12.84 2.55
C ASN A 108 -15.79 -11.74 3.29
N LEU A 109 -15.46 -11.54 4.56
CA LEU A 109 -15.99 -10.44 5.38
C LEU A 109 -14.86 -9.47 5.68
N ILE A 110 -15.04 -8.22 5.28
CA ILE A 110 -14.13 -7.11 5.56
C ILE A 110 -14.80 -6.21 6.58
N SER A 111 -14.08 -5.85 7.64
CA SER A 111 -14.49 -4.79 8.56
C SER A 111 -13.61 -3.55 8.38
N ILE A 112 -14.25 -2.38 8.44
CA ILE A 112 -13.60 -1.08 8.34
C ILE A 112 -13.95 -0.27 9.57
N MET A 113 -12.93 0.24 10.26
CA MET A 113 -13.12 1.11 11.43
C MET A 113 -11.99 2.13 11.50
N ASN A 114 -12.31 3.40 11.65
CA ASN A 114 -11.35 4.50 11.76
C ASN A 114 -10.27 4.47 10.66
N GLY A 115 -10.67 4.30 9.41
CA GLY A 115 -9.75 4.26 8.26
C GLY A 115 -8.86 3.02 8.18
N THR A 116 -9.13 2.00 8.99
CA THR A 116 -8.39 0.73 9.01
C THR A 116 -9.27 -0.38 8.50
N ALA A 117 -8.77 -1.18 7.56
CA ALA A 117 -9.48 -2.35 7.03
C ALA A 117 -8.83 -3.66 7.48
N VAL A 118 -9.67 -4.64 7.79
CA VAL A 118 -9.30 -5.98 8.25
C VAL A 118 -10.13 -7.02 7.50
N MET A 119 -9.52 -8.12 7.10
CA MET A 119 -10.26 -9.31 6.68
C MET A 119 -10.68 -10.07 7.94
N GLU A 120 -11.94 -9.94 8.31
CA GLU A 120 -12.45 -10.48 9.58
C GLU A 120 -12.75 -11.97 9.52
N ALA A 121 -13.29 -12.41 8.37
CA ALA A 121 -13.60 -13.82 8.15
C ALA A 121 -13.55 -14.16 6.65
N ALA A 122 -13.27 -15.42 6.35
CA ALA A 122 -13.32 -16.00 5.02
C ALA A 122 -13.51 -17.51 5.14
N ASP A 123 -14.12 -18.15 4.15
CA ASP A 123 -14.20 -19.61 4.07
C ASP A 123 -13.03 -20.24 3.28
N CYS A 124 -12.04 -19.45 2.86
CA CYS A 124 -10.83 -19.96 2.25
C CYS A 124 -10.06 -20.89 3.19
N ARG A 125 -9.51 -21.99 2.65
CA ARG A 125 -8.90 -23.08 3.42
C ARG A 125 -7.79 -22.61 4.36
N ASP A 126 -6.87 -21.81 3.86
CA ASP A 126 -5.64 -21.47 4.58
C ASP A 126 -5.79 -20.23 5.46
N GLN A 127 -6.86 -19.45 5.27
CA GLN A 127 -7.21 -18.23 6.01
C GLN A 127 -6.06 -17.21 6.17
N ILE A 128 -5.09 -17.22 5.25
CA ILE A 128 -3.94 -16.30 5.29
C ILE A 128 -4.41 -14.84 5.23
N CYS A 129 -5.46 -14.56 4.46
CA CYS A 129 -6.05 -13.23 4.38
C CYS A 129 -6.65 -12.77 5.71
N VAL A 130 -7.24 -13.68 6.50
CA VAL A 130 -7.81 -13.39 7.84
C VAL A 130 -6.72 -13.14 8.87
N HIS A 131 -5.58 -13.84 8.75
CA HIS A 131 -4.44 -13.64 9.64
C HIS A 131 -3.52 -12.49 9.21
N HIS A 132 -3.87 -11.80 8.11
CA HIS A 132 -3.13 -10.63 7.70
C HIS A 132 -3.32 -9.47 8.70
N ARG A 133 -2.27 -8.68 8.90
CA ARG A 133 -2.36 -7.49 9.74
C ARG A 133 -3.38 -6.48 9.17
N PRO A 134 -3.98 -5.63 10.03
CA PRO A 134 -4.78 -4.51 9.55
C PRO A 134 -4.02 -3.62 8.56
N ILE A 135 -4.71 -3.13 7.54
CA ILE A 135 -4.17 -2.19 6.55
C ILE A 135 -4.78 -0.80 6.76
N MET A 136 -3.93 0.23 6.69
CA MET A 136 -4.32 1.63 6.87
C MET A 136 -3.52 2.61 6.02
N SER A 137 -2.38 2.16 5.49
CA SER A 137 -1.47 3.02 4.72
C SER A 137 -1.64 2.77 3.23
N GLU A 138 -1.38 3.80 2.42
CA GLU A 138 -1.33 3.68 0.96
C GLU A 138 -0.46 2.49 0.53
N ARG A 139 -0.93 1.76 -0.48
CA ARG A 139 -0.25 0.59 -1.07
C ARG A 139 -0.19 -0.64 -0.17
N GLU A 140 -0.87 -0.63 0.97
CA GLU A 140 -1.08 -1.85 1.72
C GLU A 140 -2.27 -2.61 1.12
N SER A 141 -2.16 -3.93 1.06
CA SER A 141 -3.23 -4.77 0.50
C SER A 141 -3.38 -6.08 1.26
N ILE A 142 -4.61 -6.60 1.29
CA ILE A 142 -4.96 -7.95 1.74
C ILE A 142 -5.41 -8.73 0.52
N ILE A 143 -4.80 -9.90 0.29
CA ILE A 143 -5.10 -10.74 -0.87
C ILE A 143 -5.64 -12.09 -0.40
N CYS A 144 -6.80 -12.48 -0.92
CA CYS A 144 -7.34 -13.81 -0.79
C CYS A 144 -7.20 -14.54 -2.13
N LEU A 145 -6.13 -15.32 -2.30
CA LEU A 145 -5.84 -16.02 -3.56
C LEU A 145 -6.92 -17.03 -3.97
N PRO A 146 -7.45 -17.88 -3.07
CA PRO A 146 -8.50 -18.82 -3.44
C PRO A 146 -9.73 -18.13 -4.00
N HIS A 147 -10.09 -16.96 -3.48
CA HIS A 147 -11.22 -16.17 -3.94
C HIS A 147 -10.86 -15.08 -4.93
N LYS A 148 -9.59 -14.98 -5.35
CA LYS A 148 -9.10 -13.96 -6.27
C LYS A 148 -9.49 -12.53 -5.86
N LEU A 149 -9.62 -12.28 -4.55
CA LEU A 149 -9.99 -11.01 -3.97
C LEU A 149 -8.75 -10.21 -3.60
N VAL A 150 -8.73 -8.94 -3.96
CA VAL A 150 -7.72 -7.98 -3.53
C VAL A 150 -8.42 -6.80 -2.89
N VAL A 151 -7.99 -6.45 -1.69
CA VAL A 151 -8.43 -5.28 -0.93
C VAL A 151 -7.23 -4.39 -0.75
N GLU A 152 -7.24 -3.20 -1.34
CA GLU A 152 -6.08 -2.31 -1.41
C GLU A 152 -6.42 -0.92 -0.89
N MET A 153 -5.48 -0.35 -0.09
CA MET A 153 -5.52 1.03 0.35
C MET A 153 -4.94 1.95 -0.71
N LEU A 154 -5.77 2.87 -1.19
CA LEU A 154 -5.38 3.90 -2.15
C LEU A 154 -5.19 5.25 -1.45
N GLY A 155 -4.27 6.07 -1.97
CA GLY A 155 -4.13 7.46 -1.57
C GLY A 155 -5.19 8.34 -2.22
N GLY A 156 -5.64 9.39 -1.54
CA GLY A 156 -6.59 10.36 -2.09
C GLY A 156 -6.00 11.44 -2.99
N GLY A 157 -4.91 11.17 -3.65
CA GLY A 157 -4.42 12.03 -4.72
C GLY A 157 -5.11 11.63 -6.02
N ASN A 158 -5.52 12.60 -6.83
CA ASN A 158 -5.98 12.42 -8.21
C ASN A 158 -4.95 11.60 -9.00
N GLU A 159 -4.97 10.29 -8.85
CA GLU A 159 -4.24 9.43 -9.77
C GLU A 159 -5.09 9.30 -11.02
N THR A 160 -4.76 10.14 -12.00
CA THR A 160 -5.00 9.88 -13.42
C THR A 160 -4.72 8.39 -13.65
N GLN A 161 -5.76 7.66 -14.01
CA GLN A 161 -5.71 6.27 -14.40
C GLN A 161 -4.57 6.07 -15.40
N THR A 162 -3.46 5.50 -14.92
CA THR A 162 -2.46 4.93 -15.82
C THR A 162 -2.95 3.52 -16.13
N GLU A 163 -3.72 3.42 -17.19
CA GLU A 163 -4.04 2.14 -17.81
C GLU A 163 -2.74 1.42 -18.15
N PRO A 164 -2.53 0.17 -17.73
CA PRO A 164 -1.38 -0.61 -18.19
C PRO A 164 -1.64 -1.08 -19.63
N GLY A 165 -0.98 -0.39 -20.59
CA GLY A 165 -0.68 -0.98 -21.88
C GLY A 165 -1.61 -0.71 -23.02
N GLN A 166 -1.65 0.51 -23.56
CA GLN A 166 -1.84 0.67 -25.00
C GLN A 166 -0.47 0.97 -25.65
N ASN A 167 0.03 -0.04 -26.30
CA ASN A 167 1.14 0.04 -27.25
C ASN A 167 0.73 1.00 -28.37
N LYS A 168 1.28 2.23 -28.36
CA LYS A 168 1.21 3.13 -29.52
C LYS A 168 2.39 2.82 -30.41
N ASP A 169 2.23 1.90 -31.32
CA ASP A 169 3.04 1.82 -32.51
C ASP A 169 2.12 1.67 -33.71
N GLY A 170 2.13 2.67 -34.57
CA GLY A 170 1.44 2.53 -35.84
C GLY A 170 0.98 3.86 -36.44
N LYS A 171 1.94 4.71 -36.73
CA LYS A 171 2.09 5.58 -37.91
C LYS A 171 0.94 5.56 -38.91
N SER A 172 0.41 6.77 -39.06
CA SER A 172 -0.19 7.39 -40.24
C SER A 172 0.03 6.67 -41.58
N ASP A 173 -1.01 6.51 -42.36
CA ASP A 173 -1.12 7.15 -43.67
C ASP A 173 -2.50 6.94 -44.33
N LYS A 174 -3.04 8.13 -44.71
CA LYS A 174 -3.80 8.48 -45.93
C LYS A 174 -5.09 7.78 -46.32
N ASN A 175 -6.08 8.68 -46.32
CA ASN A 175 -7.02 8.93 -47.45
C ASN A 175 -7.12 7.83 -48.51
N ILE A 176 -8.34 7.37 -48.73
CA ILE A 176 -8.92 7.43 -50.06
C ILE A 176 -10.44 7.45 -49.90
N ASP A 177 -10.98 8.46 -50.54
CA ASP A 177 -12.36 8.73 -50.81
C ASP A 177 -13.06 7.59 -51.59
N GLU A 178 -14.36 7.61 -51.41
CA GLU A 178 -15.42 7.44 -52.38
C GLU A 178 -16.12 6.10 -52.51
N PRO A 179 -17.36 6.23 -52.91
CA PRO A 179 -18.45 5.32 -52.58
C PRO A 179 -18.76 4.44 -53.77
N LEU A 180 -19.63 3.49 -53.61
CA LEU A 180 -20.53 3.00 -54.69
C LEU A 180 -21.42 1.87 -54.16
N ASP A 181 -22.65 2.19 -54.02
CA ASP A 181 -23.77 1.75 -54.88
C ASP A 181 -23.84 0.26 -55.25
N GLY A 182 -25.00 -0.25 -55.01
CA GLY A 182 -25.50 -1.29 -55.88
C GLY A 182 -26.07 -2.51 -55.14
N VAL A 183 -27.29 -2.45 -54.72
CA VAL A 183 -28.49 -2.92 -55.41
C VAL A 183 -28.57 -4.44 -55.65
N VAL A 184 -29.59 -5.01 -55.04
CA VAL A 184 -30.55 -6.02 -55.58
C VAL A 184 -30.10 -7.50 -55.67
N ARG A 185 -30.62 -8.34 -54.91
CA ARG A 185 -31.80 -9.24 -55.08
C ARG A 185 -31.93 -10.21 -53.93
#